data_b12aaedd564a604127c5d1d9723ffa30
#
_entry.id   b12aaedd564a604127c5d1d9723ffa30
#
_cell.length_a   1.000
_cell.length_b   1.000
_cell.length_c   1.000
_cell.angle_alpha   90.00
_cell.angle_beta   90.00
_cell.angle_gamma   90.00
#
_symmetry.space_group_name_H-M   'P 1'
#
loop_
_entity.id
_entity.type
_entity.pdbx_description
1 polymer ?
#
loop_
_entity_poly.entity_id
_entity_poly.type
_entity_poly.pdbx_seq_one_letter_code
_entity_poly.pdbx_strand_id
1 'polypeptide(L)'
;MNNPRSANGSLRRKHRQRFRAMNAPCGICRGALGPIHYDEPSDAAHPLSFVIDEIKPVSKWRQFGYASPEAAARDWENLQAAHWTCNASKGARVGNVAKRVSAAVSVPDGDW
;
A
#
# COMPACT_ATOMS: atom_id res chain seq x y z
N MET A 1 -18.35 -7.05 12.60
CA MET A 1 -17.68 -5.77 12.60
C MET A 1 -17.10 -5.45 11.23
N ASN A 2 -17.29 -4.23 10.79
CA ASN A 2 -16.83 -3.85 9.45
C ASN A 2 -15.35 -3.53 9.43
N ASN A 3 -14.71 -4.01 8.40
CA ASN A 3 -13.36 -3.61 8.07
C ASN A 3 -13.42 -2.17 7.55
N PRO A 4 -12.56 -1.23 8.01
CA PRO A 4 -12.59 0.16 7.52
C PRO A 4 -12.48 0.27 6.00
N ARG A 5 -11.75 -0.63 5.37
CA ARG A 5 -11.63 -0.65 3.91
C ARG A 5 -12.92 -1.04 3.22
N SER A 6 -13.65 -1.96 3.82
CA SER A 6 -14.95 -2.38 3.28
C SER A 6 -16.00 -1.29 3.40
N ALA A 7 -15.95 -0.50 4.48
CA ALA A 7 -16.88 0.60 4.68
C ALA A 7 -16.76 1.66 3.59
N ASN A 8 -15.60 1.73 2.92
CA ASN A 8 -15.32 2.70 1.87
C ASN A 8 -15.22 2.05 0.49
N GLY A 9 -15.93 0.94 0.28
CA GLY A 9 -15.78 0.12 -0.93
C GLY A 9 -15.89 0.87 -2.25
N SER A 10 -16.90 1.75 -2.36
CA SER A 10 -17.13 2.54 -3.57
C SER A 10 -15.99 3.50 -3.84
N LEU A 11 -15.56 4.21 -2.81
CA LEU A 11 -14.45 5.15 -2.91
C LEU A 11 -13.15 4.42 -3.20
N ARG A 12 -12.97 3.24 -2.61
CA ARG A 12 -11.77 2.45 -2.84
C ARG A 12 -11.65 2.03 -4.30
N ARG A 13 -12.78 1.67 -4.94
CA ARG A 13 -12.77 1.37 -6.38
C ARG A 13 -12.33 2.58 -7.19
N LYS A 14 -12.78 3.77 -6.82
CA LYS A 14 -12.37 5.01 -7.49
C LYS A 14 -10.88 5.26 -7.31
N HIS A 15 -10.36 5.03 -6.12
CA HIS A 15 -8.93 5.16 -5.85
C HIS A 15 -8.12 4.17 -6.68
N ARG A 16 -8.59 2.93 -6.79
CA ARG A 16 -7.93 1.93 -7.62
C ARG A 16 -7.88 2.36 -9.09
N GLN A 17 -9.00 2.85 -9.61
CA GLN A 17 -9.06 3.34 -10.97
C GLN A 17 -8.11 4.51 -11.20
N ARG A 18 -8.02 5.39 -10.22
CA ARG A 18 -7.15 6.56 -10.30
C ARG A 18 -5.68 6.16 -10.37
N PHE A 19 -5.25 5.24 -9.52
CA PHE A 19 -3.87 4.73 -9.55
C PHE A 19 -3.57 4.04 -10.88
N ARG A 20 -4.50 3.21 -11.35
CA ARG A 20 -4.34 2.52 -12.64
C ARG A 20 -4.19 3.52 -13.78
N ALA A 21 -5.05 4.53 -13.82
CA ALA A 21 -5.02 5.55 -14.87
C ALA A 21 -3.70 6.32 -14.87
N MET A 22 -3.13 6.54 -13.69
CA MET A 22 -1.84 7.21 -13.54
C MET A 22 -0.66 6.29 -13.86
N ASN A 23 -0.90 4.99 -13.97
CA ASN A 23 0.14 3.99 -14.06
C ASN A 23 1.17 4.20 -12.95
N ALA A 24 0.68 4.46 -11.74
CA ALA A 24 1.52 4.82 -10.62
C ALA A 24 2.52 3.71 -10.29
N PRO A 25 3.77 4.08 -9.96
CA PRO A 25 4.77 3.09 -9.55
C PRO A 25 4.54 2.66 -8.10
N CYS A 26 5.19 1.57 -7.71
CA CYS A 26 5.12 1.11 -6.33
C CYS A 26 5.78 2.15 -5.42
N GLY A 27 5.02 2.66 -4.46
CA GLY A 27 5.53 3.65 -3.51
C GLY A 27 6.45 3.06 -2.45
N ILE A 28 6.49 1.74 -2.33
CA ILE A 28 7.33 1.07 -1.34
C ILE A 28 8.72 0.79 -1.89
N CYS A 29 8.81 0.06 -3.00
CA CYS A 29 10.12 -0.28 -3.59
C CYS A 29 10.62 0.79 -4.56
N ARG A 30 9.76 1.73 -4.93
CA ARG A 30 10.10 2.86 -5.82
C ARG A 30 10.69 2.42 -7.14
N GLY A 31 10.10 1.36 -7.70
CA GLY A 31 10.50 0.85 -9.00
C GLY A 31 11.58 -0.21 -8.98
N ALA A 32 12.10 -0.57 -7.81
CA ALA A 32 13.16 -1.58 -7.71
C ALA A 32 12.74 -2.93 -8.30
N LEU A 33 11.47 -3.30 -8.16
CA LEU A 33 10.92 -4.54 -8.70
C LEU A 33 10.24 -4.35 -10.05
N GLY A 34 10.36 -3.17 -10.64
CA GLY A 34 9.73 -2.88 -11.92
C GLY A 34 8.32 -2.33 -11.76
N PRO A 35 7.57 -2.20 -12.88
CA PRO A 35 6.24 -1.63 -12.83
C PRO A 35 5.25 -2.54 -12.11
N ILE A 36 4.17 -1.94 -11.62
CA ILE A 36 3.07 -2.69 -11.03
C ILE A 36 2.27 -3.35 -12.15
N HIS A 37 1.89 -4.61 -11.94
CA HIS A 37 1.08 -5.37 -12.89
C HIS A 37 -0.41 -5.12 -12.57
N TYR A 38 -0.96 -4.06 -13.15
CA TYR A 38 -2.34 -3.65 -12.86
C TYR A 38 -3.40 -4.60 -13.37
N ASP A 39 -3.04 -5.48 -14.31
CA ASP A 39 -3.99 -6.40 -14.93
C ASP A 39 -4.04 -7.77 -14.28
N GLU A 40 -3.23 -7.99 -13.25
CA GLU A 40 -3.20 -9.26 -12.54
C GLU A 40 -4.06 -9.22 -11.30
N PRO A 41 -4.61 -10.37 -10.88
CA PRO A 41 -5.32 -10.42 -9.60
C PRO A 41 -4.41 -10.02 -8.44
N SER A 42 -4.98 -9.30 -7.47
CA SER A 42 -4.21 -8.81 -6.32
C SER A 42 -4.11 -9.90 -5.26
N ASP A 43 -3.16 -10.80 -5.43
CA ASP A 43 -3.00 -11.93 -4.51
C ASP A 43 -1.56 -12.46 -4.50
N ALA A 44 -1.31 -13.42 -3.63
CA ALA A 44 0.02 -13.98 -3.42
C ALA A 44 0.58 -14.70 -4.64
N ALA A 45 -0.28 -15.19 -5.52
CA ALA A 45 0.17 -15.85 -6.75
C ALA A 45 0.70 -14.84 -7.77
N HIS A 46 0.44 -13.55 -7.55
CA HIS A 46 0.86 -12.49 -8.44
C HIS A 46 1.60 -11.42 -7.62
N PRO A 47 2.88 -11.69 -7.27
CA PRO A 47 3.59 -10.83 -6.31
C PRO A 47 3.80 -9.39 -6.77
N LEU A 48 3.77 -9.14 -8.07
CA LEU A 48 3.92 -7.78 -8.60
C LEU A 48 2.58 -7.12 -8.92
N SER A 49 1.48 -7.74 -8.50
CA SER A 49 0.14 -7.20 -8.72
C SER A 49 -0.12 -5.98 -7.87
N PHE A 50 -1.15 -5.24 -8.27
CA PHE A 50 -1.50 -3.97 -7.64
C PHE A 50 -2.30 -4.16 -6.36
N VAL A 51 -1.87 -3.47 -5.31
CA VAL A 51 -2.67 -3.25 -4.10
C VAL A 51 -2.57 -1.78 -3.72
N ILE A 52 -3.55 -1.29 -2.95
CA ILE A 52 -3.46 0.02 -2.33
C ILE A 52 -2.88 -0.16 -0.94
N ASP A 53 -1.84 0.60 -0.62
CA ASP A 53 -1.21 0.60 0.69
C ASP A 53 -1.56 1.90 1.42
N GLU A 54 -1.85 1.80 2.72
CA GLU A 54 -1.99 2.97 3.57
C GLU A 54 -0.62 3.29 4.14
N ILE A 55 -0.10 4.47 3.80
CA ILE A 55 1.23 4.91 4.25
C ILE A 55 1.29 4.94 5.77
N LYS A 56 0.25 5.51 6.39
CA LYS A 56 0.07 5.50 7.84
C LYS A 56 -0.96 4.42 8.14
N PRO A 57 -0.57 3.33 8.80
CA PRO A 57 -1.47 2.19 8.99
C PRO A 57 -2.79 2.58 9.63
N VAL A 58 -3.87 2.04 9.09
CA VAL A 58 -5.22 2.28 9.60
C VAL A 58 -5.32 1.92 11.09
N SER A 59 -4.62 0.86 11.50
CA SER A 59 -4.61 0.43 12.89
C SER A 59 -4.03 1.47 13.86
N LYS A 60 -3.29 2.43 13.33
CA LYS A 60 -2.65 3.48 14.13
C LYS A 60 -3.30 4.86 13.92
N TRP A 61 -4.55 4.86 13.54
CA TRP A 61 -5.26 6.08 13.15
C TRP A 61 -5.23 7.18 14.22
N ARG A 62 -5.32 6.80 15.48
CA ARG A 62 -5.27 7.79 16.59
C ARG A 62 -3.92 8.46 16.67
N GLN A 63 -2.87 7.68 16.49
CA GLN A 63 -1.49 8.16 16.56
C GLN A 63 -1.22 9.24 15.53
N PHE A 64 -1.89 9.14 14.36
CA PHE A 64 -1.67 10.08 13.26
C PHE A 64 -2.77 11.15 13.17
N GLY A 65 -3.63 11.24 14.17
CA GLY A 65 -4.58 12.33 14.26
C GLY A 65 -5.85 12.19 13.44
N TYR A 66 -6.15 11.00 12.93
CA TYR A 66 -7.39 10.77 12.21
C TYR A 66 -8.56 10.66 13.17
N ALA A 67 -9.75 11.03 12.70
CA ALA A 67 -10.97 10.97 13.50
C ALA A 67 -11.49 9.54 13.67
N SER A 68 -11.13 8.65 12.73
CA SER A 68 -11.59 7.27 12.75
C SER A 68 -10.70 6.43 11.84
N PRO A 69 -10.74 5.10 11.97
CA PRO A 69 -10.01 4.24 11.03
C PRO A 69 -10.52 4.38 9.59
N GLU A 70 -11.83 4.63 9.42
CA GLU A 70 -12.39 4.85 8.09
C GLU A 70 -11.80 6.11 7.44
N ALA A 71 -11.61 7.16 8.23
CA ALA A 71 -11.00 8.39 7.72
C ALA A 71 -9.59 8.15 7.23
N ALA A 72 -8.81 7.36 7.97
CA ALA A 72 -7.44 7.00 7.57
C ALA A 72 -7.44 6.18 6.28
N ALA A 73 -8.40 5.26 6.14
CA ALA A 73 -8.46 4.36 4.99
C ALA A 73 -8.89 5.06 3.70
N ARG A 74 -9.61 6.18 3.80
CA ARG A 74 -10.12 6.87 2.61
C ARG A 74 -9.35 8.13 2.23
N ASP A 75 -8.38 8.53 3.04
CA ASP A 75 -7.61 9.74 2.78
C ASP A 75 -6.64 9.49 1.63
N TRP A 76 -6.91 10.12 0.47
CA TRP A 76 -6.06 9.97 -0.72
C TRP A 76 -4.59 10.24 -0.40
N GLU A 77 -4.31 11.24 0.43
CA GLU A 77 -2.94 11.60 0.79
C GLU A 77 -2.24 10.51 1.61
N ASN A 78 -3.01 9.58 2.16
CA ASN A 78 -2.48 8.47 2.93
C ASN A 78 -2.37 7.19 2.11
N LEU A 79 -2.66 7.25 0.81
CA LEU A 79 -2.69 6.06 -0.04
C LEU A 79 -1.56 6.10 -1.06
N GLN A 80 -1.08 4.92 -1.41
CA GLN A 80 -0.12 4.77 -2.49
C GLN A 80 -0.34 3.44 -3.17
N ALA A 81 0.02 3.36 -4.46
CA ALA A 81 0.02 2.09 -5.16
C ALA A 81 1.22 1.28 -4.71
N ALA A 82 1.08 -0.03 -4.68
CA ALA A 82 2.19 -0.90 -4.28
C ALA A 82 2.06 -2.25 -4.95
N HIS A 83 3.20 -2.95 -5.03
CA HIS A 83 3.21 -4.36 -5.37
C HIS A 83 2.64 -5.15 -4.20
N TRP A 84 1.92 -6.23 -4.50
CA TRP A 84 1.38 -7.12 -3.47
C TRP A 84 2.47 -7.56 -2.49
N THR A 85 3.61 -8.01 -3.03
CA THR A 85 4.71 -8.50 -2.20
C THR A 85 5.33 -7.40 -1.32
N CYS A 86 5.43 -6.18 -1.85
CA CYS A 86 5.98 -5.07 -1.07
C CYS A 86 5.05 -4.71 0.09
N ASN A 87 3.74 -4.70 -0.16
CA ASN A 87 2.77 -4.41 0.88
C ASN A 87 2.76 -5.50 1.95
N ALA A 88 2.84 -6.76 1.53
CA ALA A 88 2.88 -7.88 2.47
C ALA A 88 4.11 -7.80 3.38
N SER A 89 5.26 -7.44 2.82
CA SER A 89 6.50 -7.30 3.59
C SER A 89 6.47 -6.11 4.54
N LYS A 90 5.82 -5.02 4.12
CA LYS A 90 5.71 -3.83 4.94
C LYS A 90 4.83 -4.08 6.17
N GLY A 91 3.74 -4.82 6.00
CA GLY A 91 2.79 -5.06 7.07
C GLY A 91 2.23 -3.73 7.58
N ALA A 92 2.20 -3.54 8.90
CA ALA A 92 1.66 -2.34 9.53
C ALA A 92 2.73 -1.30 9.85
N ARG A 93 3.88 -1.37 9.20
CA ARG A 93 4.92 -0.36 9.38
C ARG A 93 4.57 0.93 8.65
N VAL A 94 5.12 2.04 9.15
CA VAL A 94 4.84 3.34 8.59
C VAL A 94 5.67 3.59 7.33
N GLY A 95 4.99 3.91 6.26
CA GLY A 95 5.59 4.44 5.05
C GLY A 95 6.74 3.65 4.48
N ASN A 96 7.69 4.35 3.90
CA ASN A 96 8.87 3.79 3.31
C ASN A 96 10.02 3.87 4.27
N VAL A 97 9.84 3.32 5.39
CA VAL A 97 10.91 3.34 6.35
C VAL A 97 11.97 2.43 5.83
N ALA A 98 12.88 2.99 5.47
CA ALA A 98 13.87 2.23 4.79
C ALA A 98 14.61 1.26 5.65
N LYS A 99 14.11 1.62 5.53
CA LYS A 99 14.65 0.95 5.78
C LYS A 99 15.35 0.25 6.17
N ARG A 100 15.43 -0.04 6.45
CA ARG A 100 15.96 -0.68 6.94
C ARG A 100 16.49 -1.63 6.60
N VAL A 101 16.65 -1.47 6.10
CA VAL A 101 16.79 -2.35 5.84
C VAL A 101 17.21 -3.00 5.55
N SER A 102 17.50 -3.11 5.46
CA SER A 102 17.74 -3.79 5.35
C SER A 102 18.10 -4.43 5.17
N ALA A 103 18.52 -4.49 5.04
CA ALA A 103 18.63 -5.14 4.99
C ALA A 103 18.66 -5.80 4.73
N ALA A 104 18.87 -5.93 4.53
CA ALA A 104 18.59 -6.49 4.33
C ALA A 104 18.27 -6.89 3.74
N VAL A 105 18.51 -6.81 3.42
CA VAL A 105 17.94 -7.01 2.88
C VAL A 105 17.66 -7.16 2.25
N SER A 106 17.90 -7.31 1.94
CA SER A 106 17.38 -7.20 1.49
C SER A 106 16.92 -7.18 0.91
N VAL A 107 17.26 -7.19 0.58
CA VAL A 107 16.67 -6.93 0.18
C VAL A 107 16.46 -6.68 -0.22
N PRO A 108 16.79 -6.85 -0.53
CA PRO A 108 16.46 -6.45 -0.63
C PRO A 108 16.07 -6.22 -0.60
N ASP A 109 16.23 -6.15 -0.54
CA ASP A 109 15.67 -5.76 0.01
C ASP A 109 15.13 -5.41 0.27
N GLY A 110 15.51 -5.41 -0.10
CA GLY A 110 14.91 -4.86 0.46
C GLY A 110 14.57 -4.49 0.82
N ASP A 111 14.64 -4.19 0.88
CA ASP A 111 14.38 -3.67 1.42
C ASP A 111 14.21 -3.16 1.42
N TRP A 112 14.37 -2.95 0.98
CA TRP A 112 14.15 -2.38 1.11
C TRP A 112 14.24 -1.80 1.30
#